data_c556677594cffd468b5e7d2f0d57cdcd
#
_entry.id   c556677594cffd468b5e7d2f0d57cdcd
#
_cell.length_a   1.000
_cell.length_b   1.000
_cell.length_c   1.000
_cell.angle_alpha   90.00
_cell.angle_beta   90.00
_cell.angle_gamma   90.00
#
_symmetry.space_group_name_H-M   'P 1'
#
loop_
_entity.id
_entity.type
_entity.pdbx_description
1 polymer ?
#
loop_
_entity_poly.entity_id
_entity_poly.type
_entity_poly.pdbx_seq_one_letter_code
_entity_poly.pdbx_strand_id
1 'polypeptide(L)'
;MNIINIEHISKLFGDKLIFDDASFGLQEGDKVGIVGINGTGKSTLLRMAAGEETPDSGQIIRQNNLKMAYLPQTPEFPKDATVLSYALSGDEEDWQVQSNLVQLGITEYDAKLDTLSGGQRRKVALAKVLASDFDVLILDEPTNHLDNAMLSWLEDYLKNYRGTVFMVTHDRYFLDKVSNRILEISHGKMYSYDSNYSRFLELKAEREEMELASERKRQSILRMELEWAKRGCRARSTKQRARLERLEVLKNGTAPTADAVVEMDAVETRMGKKTIEFHNVSKAFGDKTLMKDFEYIFLRNQSVGIIGSNGCGKSTMLRMITGEVLPDAGTIEIGDTIRIGYLAQEEPDMDTNQRVIDYVKDIAEYVQTRDGRISASQMLERFLFTPDMQYTPISKLSGGEKRRLYLLSVLVSGANVLILDEPSNNVDIPTLTVLEDFLNTFVGIVITVSHDRYFLDNVVDRIFEFDGNGNLLQYEGGYTDYLEAKERRFGGSAEETAKAAPSKTSADEPAKSKNNDWKQNRPTRLKFTFKEQREYETIDDDIAVLEEKIASLDDQMLKNATNSAKLAELMAEKEKTEAALEEKTERWVYLTDLAEQIEAQNQK
;
A
#
# COMPACT_ATOMS: atom_id res chain seq x y z
N MET A 1 23.33 -15.02 -8.28
CA MET A 1 24.49 -14.54 -7.47
C MET A 1 24.15 -13.15 -6.96
N ASN A 2 24.53 -12.79 -5.70
CA ASN A 2 24.25 -11.42 -5.24
C ASN A 2 25.19 -10.45 -5.97
N ILE A 3 24.62 -9.45 -6.62
CA ILE A 3 25.35 -8.38 -7.32
C ILE A 3 25.50 -7.13 -6.46
N ILE A 4 24.53 -6.87 -5.55
CA ILE A 4 24.63 -5.87 -4.50
C ILE A 4 24.24 -6.56 -3.18
N ASN A 5 25.09 -6.43 -2.17
CA ASN A 5 24.84 -6.95 -0.84
C ASN A 5 24.84 -5.80 0.17
N ILE A 6 23.72 -5.60 0.83
CA ILE A 6 23.51 -4.60 1.86
C ILE A 6 23.59 -5.33 3.19
N GLU A 7 24.56 -5.00 4.05
CA GLU A 7 24.84 -5.71 5.28
C GLU A 7 24.79 -4.80 6.49
N HIS A 8 23.85 -5.12 7.39
CA HIS A 8 23.74 -4.51 8.71
C HIS A 8 23.72 -2.98 8.69
N ILE A 9 23.02 -2.39 7.72
CA ILE A 9 22.97 -0.94 7.58
C ILE A 9 22.07 -0.30 8.64
N SER A 10 22.55 0.82 9.19
CA SER A 10 21.72 1.73 9.97
C SER A 10 21.87 3.14 9.43
N LYS A 11 20.79 3.91 9.46
CA LYS A 11 20.74 5.28 8.94
C LYS A 11 19.79 6.13 9.77
N LEU A 12 20.26 7.31 10.17
CA LEU A 12 19.52 8.32 10.92
C LEU A 12 19.38 9.59 10.07
N PHE A 13 18.21 10.20 10.09
CA PHE A 13 18.01 11.56 9.59
C PHE A 13 17.48 12.44 10.74
N GLY A 14 18.35 13.29 11.26
CA GLY A 14 18.05 14.01 12.51
C GLY A 14 17.80 13.04 13.66
N ASP A 15 16.61 13.09 14.23
CA ASP A 15 16.19 12.18 15.32
C ASP A 15 15.43 10.94 14.81
N LYS A 16 15.18 10.84 13.48
CA LYS A 16 14.39 9.74 12.91
C LYS A 16 15.32 8.61 12.46
N LEU A 17 15.15 7.42 13.06
CA LEU A 17 15.79 6.19 12.63
C LEU A 17 15.09 5.66 11.37
N ILE A 18 15.83 5.54 10.27
CA ILE A 18 15.31 5.09 8.97
C ILE A 18 15.59 3.60 8.79
N PHE A 19 16.81 3.15 9.08
CA PHE A 19 17.20 1.75 9.03
C PHE A 19 17.85 1.35 10.35
N ASP A 20 17.48 0.16 10.85
CA ASP A 20 17.98 -0.43 12.09
C ASP A 20 18.48 -1.84 11.80
N ASP A 21 19.80 -1.99 11.67
CA ASP A 21 20.47 -3.27 11.42
C ASP A 21 19.87 -4.05 10.22
N ALA A 22 19.55 -3.33 9.15
CA ALA A 22 18.83 -3.88 8.02
C ALA A 22 19.79 -4.52 7.02
N SER A 23 19.42 -5.70 6.48
CA SER A 23 20.23 -6.45 5.53
C SER A 23 19.40 -6.95 4.36
N PHE A 24 19.94 -6.86 3.14
CA PHE A 24 19.27 -7.31 1.91
C PHE A 24 20.29 -7.65 0.81
N GLY A 25 20.03 -8.71 0.05
CA GLY A 25 20.83 -9.09 -1.10
C GLY A 25 20.04 -9.00 -2.40
N LEU A 26 20.54 -8.22 -3.37
CA LEU A 26 20.00 -8.12 -4.72
C LEU A 26 20.71 -9.11 -5.62
N GLN A 27 19.97 -9.99 -6.28
CA GLN A 27 20.50 -11.03 -7.15
C GLN A 27 20.45 -10.61 -8.62
N GLU A 28 21.28 -11.23 -9.43
CA GLU A 28 21.26 -11.05 -10.88
C GLU A 28 19.91 -11.51 -11.47
N GLY A 29 19.29 -10.67 -12.29
CA GLY A 29 17.97 -10.92 -12.89
C GLY A 29 16.77 -10.66 -11.97
N ASP A 30 16.99 -10.24 -10.73
CA ASP A 30 15.90 -9.82 -9.84
C ASP A 30 15.21 -8.56 -10.37
N LYS A 31 13.88 -8.54 -10.26
CA LYS A 31 13.04 -7.34 -10.47
C LYS A 31 12.37 -7.01 -9.16
N VAL A 32 13.04 -6.22 -8.35
CA VAL A 32 12.63 -5.93 -6.98
C VAL A 32 11.84 -4.64 -6.93
N GLY A 33 10.58 -4.74 -6.48
CA GLY A 33 9.76 -3.60 -6.11
C GLY A 33 9.89 -3.28 -4.62
N ILE A 34 10.20 -2.02 -4.29
CA ILE A 34 10.30 -1.56 -2.90
C ILE A 34 8.98 -0.93 -2.49
N VAL A 35 8.39 -1.40 -1.40
CA VAL A 35 7.15 -0.89 -0.83
C VAL A 35 7.34 -0.42 0.61
N GLY A 36 6.48 0.46 1.08
CA GLY A 36 6.50 1.00 2.45
C GLY A 36 5.90 2.40 2.53
N ILE A 37 5.62 2.86 3.75
CA ILE A 37 5.05 4.18 4.03
C ILE A 37 6.00 5.29 3.56
N ASN A 38 5.47 6.47 3.22
CA ASN A 38 6.30 7.61 2.88
C ASN A 38 7.17 8.04 4.08
N GLY A 39 8.43 8.38 3.79
CA GLY A 39 9.41 8.73 4.82
C GLY A 39 10.06 7.54 5.54
N THR A 40 9.88 6.29 5.08
CA THR A 40 10.60 5.10 5.60
C THR A 40 11.97 4.87 4.98
N GLY A 41 12.39 5.71 4.03
CA GLY A 41 13.73 5.65 3.45
C GLY A 41 13.84 4.88 2.13
N LYS A 42 12.74 4.67 1.39
CA LYS A 42 12.75 4.00 0.08
C LYS A 42 13.76 4.61 -0.90
N SER A 43 13.64 5.92 -1.17
CA SER A 43 14.56 6.66 -2.05
C SER A 43 15.98 6.72 -1.49
N THR A 44 16.13 6.76 -0.16
CA THR A 44 17.44 6.70 0.50
C THR A 44 18.12 5.36 0.24
N LEU A 45 17.38 4.26 0.30
CA LEU A 45 17.89 2.93 -0.03
C LEU A 45 18.36 2.86 -1.50
N LEU A 46 17.57 3.41 -2.43
CA LEU A 46 17.98 3.48 -3.84
C LEU A 46 19.26 4.30 -4.03
N ARG A 47 19.36 5.48 -3.40
CA ARG A 47 20.58 6.32 -3.45
C ARG A 47 21.79 5.62 -2.85
N MET A 48 21.59 4.92 -1.74
CA MET A 48 22.66 4.10 -1.15
C MET A 48 23.06 2.94 -2.07
N ALA A 49 22.11 2.27 -2.71
CA ALA A 49 22.40 1.21 -3.68
C ALA A 49 23.13 1.76 -4.92
N ALA A 50 22.74 2.94 -5.41
CA ALA A 50 23.40 3.65 -6.52
C ALA A 50 24.82 4.16 -6.16
N GLY A 51 25.11 4.35 -4.86
CA GLY A 51 26.39 4.87 -4.39
C GLY A 51 26.44 6.38 -4.21
N GLU A 52 25.31 7.05 -4.31
CA GLU A 52 25.19 8.50 -4.07
C GLU A 52 25.13 8.86 -2.58
N GLU A 53 24.76 7.90 -1.73
CA GLU A 53 24.66 8.07 -0.30
C GLU A 53 25.33 6.92 0.45
N THR A 54 25.83 7.18 1.65
CA THR A 54 26.48 6.17 2.52
C THR A 54 25.64 5.90 3.77
N PRO A 55 25.56 4.64 4.23
CA PRO A 55 24.96 4.35 5.53
C PRO A 55 25.83 4.91 6.67
N ASP A 56 25.21 5.12 7.85
CA ASP A 56 25.95 5.58 9.04
C ASP A 56 26.68 4.42 9.73
N SER A 57 26.16 3.19 9.61
CA SER A 57 26.83 1.96 9.98
C SER A 57 26.48 0.83 9.01
N GLY A 58 27.27 -0.25 9.04
CA GLY A 58 27.17 -1.35 8.07
C GLY A 58 27.90 -1.04 6.76
N GLN A 59 27.65 -1.85 5.74
CA GLN A 59 28.33 -1.70 4.45
C GLN A 59 27.44 -2.13 3.28
N ILE A 60 27.74 -1.58 2.10
CA ILE A 60 27.12 -1.97 0.84
C ILE A 60 28.21 -2.46 -0.10
N ILE A 61 28.19 -3.75 -0.40
CA ILE A 61 29.17 -4.41 -1.26
C ILE A 61 28.54 -4.56 -2.64
N ARG A 62 29.20 -4.04 -3.67
CA ARG A 62 28.80 -4.15 -5.08
C ARG A 62 29.79 -5.01 -5.83
N GLN A 63 29.31 -5.75 -6.79
CA GLN A 63 30.16 -6.51 -7.70
C GLN A 63 31.10 -5.57 -8.47
N ASN A 64 32.34 -5.98 -8.70
CA ASN A 64 33.30 -5.18 -9.45
C ASN A 64 32.84 -4.99 -10.90
N ASN A 65 33.04 -3.77 -11.42
CA ASN A 65 32.66 -3.34 -12.78
C ASN A 65 31.15 -3.42 -13.08
N LEU A 66 30.29 -3.37 -12.06
CA LEU A 66 28.84 -3.36 -12.22
C LEU A 66 28.42 -2.01 -12.83
N LYS A 67 27.80 -2.05 -14.01
CA LYS A 67 27.22 -0.88 -14.65
C LYS A 67 25.84 -0.63 -14.06
N MET A 68 25.64 0.55 -13.49
CA MET A 68 24.37 0.94 -12.87
C MET A 68 23.82 2.19 -13.52
N ALA A 69 22.56 2.16 -13.90
CA ALA A 69 21.80 3.32 -14.34
C ALA A 69 20.77 3.71 -13.27
N TYR A 70 20.74 4.99 -12.87
CA TYR A 70 19.87 5.48 -11.82
C TYR A 70 18.99 6.62 -12.31
N LEU A 71 17.68 6.47 -12.13
CA LEU A 71 16.68 7.54 -12.30
C LEU A 71 16.26 8.04 -10.92
N PRO A 72 16.71 9.21 -10.47
CA PRO A 72 16.26 9.79 -9.20
C PRO A 72 14.83 10.36 -9.30
N GLN A 73 14.19 10.51 -8.14
CA GLN A 73 12.85 11.11 -8.05
C GLN A 73 12.81 12.53 -8.65
N THR A 74 13.86 13.31 -8.48
CA THR A 74 14.02 14.66 -9.07
C THR A 74 15.34 14.73 -9.82
N PRO A 75 15.32 14.47 -11.15
CA PRO A 75 16.54 14.58 -11.95
C PRO A 75 17.07 16.02 -12.04
N GLU A 76 18.38 16.17 -12.01
CA GLU A 76 19.03 17.45 -12.23
C GLU A 76 19.32 17.67 -13.73
N PHE A 77 19.11 18.88 -14.19
CA PHE A 77 19.30 19.23 -15.61
C PHE A 77 20.30 20.36 -15.74
N PRO A 78 21.25 20.25 -16.69
CA PRO A 78 22.14 21.35 -17.02
C PRO A 78 21.33 22.55 -17.57
N LYS A 79 21.76 23.77 -17.21
CA LYS A 79 21.17 25.00 -17.75
C LYS A 79 21.35 25.05 -19.26
N ASP A 80 20.36 25.57 -19.98
CA ASP A 80 20.35 25.73 -21.44
C ASP A 80 20.49 24.44 -22.27
N ALA A 81 20.41 23.25 -21.67
CA ALA A 81 20.43 21.97 -22.40
C ALA A 81 19.14 21.77 -23.22
N THR A 82 19.28 21.24 -24.43
CA THR A 82 18.14 20.76 -25.23
C THR A 82 17.81 19.30 -24.87
N VAL A 83 16.62 18.87 -25.24
CA VAL A 83 16.17 17.47 -25.04
C VAL A 83 17.22 16.48 -25.54
N LEU A 84 17.63 16.64 -26.80
CA LEU A 84 18.58 15.72 -27.43
C LEU A 84 19.97 15.82 -26.82
N SER A 85 20.47 17.05 -26.53
CA SER A 85 21.80 17.22 -25.95
C SER A 85 21.94 16.62 -24.55
N TYR A 86 20.87 16.63 -23.76
CA TYR A 86 20.84 15.98 -22.46
C TYR A 86 20.72 14.47 -22.58
N ALA A 87 19.83 14.01 -23.46
CA ALA A 87 19.55 12.60 -23.63
C ALA A 87 20.76 11.81 -24.23
N LEU A 88 21.61 12.48 -25.01
CA LEU A 88 22.83 11.93 -25.63
C LEU A 88 24.12 12.36 -24.91
N SER A 89 24.07 12.72 -23.64
CA SER A 89 25.24 13.20 -22.90
C SER A 89 26.15 12.09 -22.33
N GLY A 90 25.89 10.84 -22.61
CA GLY A 90 26.64 9.66 -22.18
C GLY A 90 27.05 8.76 -23.35
N ASP A 91 27.15 7.47 -23.09
CA ASP A 91 27.50 6.42 -24.08
C ASP A 91 26.24 5.84 -24.76
N GLU A 92 25.12 6.59 -24.75
CA GLU A 92 23.84 6.15 -25.28
C GLU A 92 23.86 6.06 -26.83
N GLU A 93 23.16 5.09 -27.40
CA GLU A 93 22.97 5.01 -28.85
C GLU A 93 21.85 5.93 -29.33
N ASP A 94 22.12 6.82 -30.29
CA ASP A 94 21.20 7.83 -30.82
C ASP A 94 19.82 7.28 -31.15
N TRP A 95 19.74 6.12 -31.80
CA TRP A 95 18.49 5.53 -32.23
C TRP A 95 17.64 5.02 -31.06
N GLN A 96 18.28 4.49 -30.00
CA GLN A 96 17.58 4.01 -28.81
C GLN A 96 16.96 5.18 -28.03
N VAL A 97 17.77 6.24 -27.85
CA VAL A 97 17.30 7.48 -27.19
C VAL A 97 16.10 8.07 -27.94
N GLN A 98 16.19 8.22 -29.27
CA GLN A 98 15.09 8.75 -30.06
C GLN A 98 13.85 7.85 -30.01
N SER A 99 14.02 6.53 -30.09
CA SER A 99 12.93 5.57 -29.95
C SER A 99 12.23 5.72 -28.59
N ASN A 100 12.99 5.78 -27.50
CA ASN A 100 12.44 5.94 -26.14
C ASN A 100 11.72 7.30 -25.99
N LEU A 101 12.28 8.39 -26.53
CA LEU A 101 11.62 9.71 -26.51
C LEU A 101 10.26 9.68 -27.22
N VAL A 102 10.19 9.05 -28.40
CA VAL A 102 8.92 8.91 -29.14
C VAL A 102 7.90 8.12 -28.33
N GLN A 103 8.29 6.99 -27.74
CA GLN A 103 7.41 6.16 -26.91
C GLN A 103 6.90 6.93 -25.66
N LEU A 104 7.72 7.84 -25.13
CA LEU A 104 7.36 8.70 -23.99
C LEU A 104 6.67 10.02 -24.42
N GLY A 105 6.32 10.15 -25.71
CA GLY A 105 5.55 11.26 -26.26
C GLY A 105 6.33 12.58 -26.34
N ILE A 106 7.66 12.51 -26.44
CA ILE A 106 8.54 13.67 -26.65
C ILE A 106 8.99 13.69 -28.11
N THR A 107 8.49 14.64 -28.87
CA THR A 107 8.77 14.79 -30.32
C THR A 107 9.62 16.02 -30.66
N GLU A 108 9.73 16.97 -29.73
CA GLU A 108 10.49 18.21 -29.93
C GLU A 108 11.92 18.05 -29.36
N TYR A 109 12.83 17.56 -30.19
CA TYR A 109 14.21 17.24 -29.76
C TYR A 109 15.09 18.47 -29.50
N ASP A 110 14.82 19.58 -30.18
CA ASP A 110 15.57 20.84 -30.07
C ASP A 110 15.02 21.76 -28.97
N ALA A 111 13.89 21.40 -28.35
CA ALA A 111 13.31 22.18 -27.27
C ALA A 111 14.27 22.29 -26.09
N LYS A 112 14.35 23.44 -25.46
CA LYS A 112 15.11 23.63 -24.22
C LYS A 112 14.40 22.95 -23.07
N LEU A 113 15.13 22.23 -22.22
CA LEU A 113 14.57 21.55 -21.04
C LEU A 113 13.87 22.51 -20.09
N ASP A 114 14.35 23.76 -19.98
CA ASP A 114 13.75 24.79 -19.13
C ASP A 114 12.31 25.17 -19.56
N THR A 115 11.97 24.97 -20.85
CA THR A 115 10.63 25.28 -21.39
C THR A 115 9.64 24.13 -21.19
N LEU A 116 10.13 22.95 -20.81
CA LEU A 116 9.31 21.76 -20.61
C LEU A 116 8.72 21.73 -19.19
N SER A 117 7.53 21.11 -19.07
CA SER A 117 6.94 20.82 -17.76
C SER A 117 7.82 19.83 -16.96
N GLY A 118 7.66 19.79 -15.63
CA GLY A 118 8.38 18.87 -14.78
C GLY A 118 8.20 17.39 -15.20
N GLY A 119 6.97 17.03 -15.58
CA GLY A 119 6.67 15.69 -16.08
C GLY A 119 7.36 15.37 -17.42
N GLN A 120 7.40 16.32 -18.36
CA GLN A 120 8.11 16.13 -19.63
C GLN A 120 9.63 15.99 -19.42
N ARG A 121 10.23 16.84 -18.56
CA ARG A 121 11.65 16.72 -18.21
C ARG A 121 11.98 15.35 -17.63
N ARG A 122 11.10 14.81 -16.77
CA ARG A 122 11.30 13.50 -16.17
C ARG A 122 11.22 12.36 -17.21
N LYS A 123 10.33 12.45 -18.20
CA LYS A 123 10.26 11.53 -19.34
C LYS A 123 11.56 11.54 -20.16
N VAL A 124 12.16 12.71 -20.35
CA VAL A 124 13.47 12.81 -21.04
C VAL A 124 14.57 12.10 -20.23
N ALA A 125 14.58 12.28 -18.90
CA ALA A 125 15.54 11.59 -18.04
C ALA A 125 15.34 10.07 -18.06
N LEU A 126 14.08 9.60 -18.04
CA LEU A 126 13.75 8.18 -18.17
C LEU A 126 14.23 7.64 -19.53
N ALA A 127 13.98 8.34 -20.65
CA ALA A 127 14.42 7.93 -21.98
C ALA A 127 15.95 7.74 -22.05
N LYS A 128 16.72 8.66 -21.44
CA LYS A 128 18.16 8.57 -21.32
C LYS A 128 18.59 7.33 -20.55
N VAL A 129 18.06 7.16 -19.34
CA VAL A 129 18.44 6.04 -18.46
C VAL A 129 18.14 4.71 -19.12
N LEU A 130 17.00 4.55 -19.81
CA LEU A 130 16.64 3.33 -20.51
C LEU A 130 17.46 3.04 -21.79
N ALA A 131 18.17 4.06 -22.33
CA ALA A 131 19.04 3.89 -23.49
C ALA A 131 20.50 3.59 -23.11
N SER A 132 20.88 3.79 -21.85
CA SER A 132 22.24 3.50 -21.36
C SER A 132 22.51 2.00 -21.30
N ASP A 133 23.79 1.61 -21.35
CA ASP A 133 24.23 0.22 -21.13
C ASP A 133 24.39 -0.04 -19.62
N PHE A 134 23.59 -0.93 -19.07
CA PHE A 134 23.56 -1.21 -17.63
C PHE A 134 23.26 -2.68 -17.31
N ASP A 135 23.83 -3.15 -16.20
CA ASP A 135 23.52 -4.44 -15.60
C ASP A 135 22.39 -4.31 -14.56
N VAL A 136 22.35 -3.17 -13.87
CA VAL A 136 21.36 -2.85 -12.85
C VAL A 136 20.71 -1.51 -13.16
N LEU A 137 19.39 -1.55 -13.25
CA LEU A 137 18.53 -0.38 -13.43
C LEU A 137 17.88 -0.02 -12.10
N ILE A 138 18.16 1.19 -11.60
CA ILE A 138 17.60 1.71 -10.36
C ILE A 138 16.61 2.82 -10.71
N LEU A 139 15.34 2.67 -10.31
CA LEU A 139 14.25 3.57 -10.68
C LEU A 139 13.52 4.10 -9.44
N ASP A 140 13.47 5.41 -9.26
CA ASP A 140 12.69 6.06 -8.19
C ASP A 140 11.44 6.70 -8.77
N GLU A 141 10.27 6.08 -8.53
CA GLU A 141 8.94 6.46 -9.02
C GLU A 141 8.86 6.65 -10.56
N PRO A 142 9.25 5.67 -11.38
CA PRO A 142 9.29 5.83 -12.84
C PRO A 142 7.90 5.99 -13.47
N THR A 143 6.85 5.57 -12.80
CA THR A 143 5.46 5.57 -13.28
C THR A 143 4.76 6.93 -13.19
N ASN A 144 5.27 7.84 -12.35
CA ASN A 144 4.69 9.16 -12.15
C ASN A 144 4.71 9.98 -13.46
N HIS A 145 3.60 10.65 -13.76
CA HIS A 145 3.38 11.48 -14.95
C HIS A 145 3.34 10.72 -16.30
N LEU A 146 3.34 9.40 -16.29
CA LEU A 146 3.11 8.59 -17.47
C LEU A 146 1.60 8.34 -17.66
N ASP A 147 1.14 8.37 -18.89
CA ASP A 147 -0.22 7.91 -19.21
C ASP A 147 -0.26 6.40 -19.43
N ASN A 148 -1.46 5.84 -19.55
CA ASN A 148 -1.64 4.38 -19.60
C ASN A 148 -0.92 3.71 -20.79
N ALA A 149 -0.75 4.41 -21.93
CA ALA A 149 -0.03 3.86 -23.08
C ALA A 149 1.47 3.78 -22.81
N MET A 150 2.03 4.83 -22.20
CA MET A 150 3.45 4.87 -21.81
C MET A 150 3.75 3.88 -20.68
N LEU A 151 2.83 3.73 -19.71
CA LEU A 151 2.94 2.73 -18.65
C LEU A 151 2.98 1.32 -19.23
N SER A 152 2.06 0.98 -20.13
CA SER A 152 2.05 -0.35 -20.77
C SER A 152 3.34 -0.62 -21.55
N TRP A 153 3.86 0.36 -22.27
CA TRP A 153 5.15 0.23 -22.95
C TRP A 153 6.31 0.00 -21.96
N LEU A 154 6.35 0.74 -20.85
CA LEU A 154 7.40 0.59 -19.83
C LEU A 154 7.30 -0.78 -19.13
N GLU A 155 6.08 -1.25 -18.86
CA GLU A 155 5.83 -2.60 -18.32
C GLU A 155 6.44 -3.67 -19.23
N ASP A 156 6.12 -3.62 -20.53
CA ASP A 156 6.62 -4.58 -21.51
C ASP A 156 8.14 -4.49 -21.66
N TYR A 157 8.69 -3.28 -21.67
CA TYR A 157 10.14 -3.07 -21.71
C TYR A 157 10.83 -3.72 -20.52
N LEU A 158 10.40 -3.42 -19.29
CA LEU A 158 11.02 -3.95 -18.08
C LEU A 158 10.75 -5.45 -17.89
N LYS A 159 9.59 -5.95 -18.32
CA LYS A 159 9.27 -7.38 -18.29
C LYS A 159 10.21 -8.20 -19.18
N ASN A 160 10.55 -7.67 -20.35
CA ASN A 160 11.44 -8.34 -21.31
C ASN A 160 12.92 -8.10 -21.02
N TYR A 161 13.26 -7.10 -20.19
CA TYR A 161 14.63 -6.82 -19.81
C TYR A 161 15.20 -7.96 -18.96
N ARG A 162 16.41 -8.45 -19.34
CA ARG A 162 17.06 -9.62 -18.71
C ARG A 162 17.93 -9.26 -17.50
N GLY A 163 18.32 -7.99 -17.36
CA GLY A 163 19.12 -7.51 -16.24
C GLY A 163 18.31 -7.33 -14.96
N THR A 164 18.94 -6.76 -13.97
CA THR A 164 18.36 -6.53 -12.64
C THR A 164 17.66 -5.18 -12.58
N VAL A 165 16.48 -5.12 -11.99
CA VAL A 165 15.72 -3.90 -11.76
C VAL A 165 15.48 -3.72 -10.25
N PHE A 166 15.80 -2.55 -9.73
CA PHE A 166 15.56 -2.18 -8.34
C PHE A 166 14.77 -0.88 -8.32
N MET A 167 13.48 -0.95 -7.96
CA MET A 167 12.57 0.17 -8.19
C MET A 167 11.67 0.47 -6.99
N VAL A 168 11.37 1.76 -6.82
CA VAL A 168 10.29 2.26 -5.96
C VAL A 168 9.16 2.72 -6.87
N THR A 169 7.95 2.24 -6.64
CA THR A 169 6.74 2.78 -7.26
C THR A 169 5.53 2.54 -6.37
N HIS A 170 4.54 3.41 -6.50
CA HIS A 170 3.24 3.27 -5.83
C HIS A 170 2.17 2.67 -6.75
N ASP A 171 2.50 2.40 -8.02
CA ASP A 171 1.62 1.71 -8.96
C ASP A 171 1.62 0.19 -8.68
N ARG A 172 0.56 -0.26 -8.03
CA ARG A 172 0.38 -1.67 -7.62
C ARG A 172 0.27 -2.62 -8.80
N TYR A 173 -0.38 -2.18 -9.87
CA TYR A 173 -0.55 -2.97 -11.10
C TYR A 173 0.79 -3.15 -11.84
N PHE A 174 1.60 -2.08 -11.85
CA PHE A 174 2.95 -2.12 -12.39
C PHE A 174 3.84 -3.08 -11.59
N LEU A 175 3.78 -3.00 -10.24
CA LEU A 175 4.51 -3.93 -9.36
C LEU A 175 4.09 -5.38 -9.61
N ASP A 176 2.79 -5.64 -9.75
CA ASP A 176 2.28 -7.01 -9.96
C ASP A 176 2.75 -7.61 -11.27
N LYS A 177 2.86 -6.82 -12.33
CA LYS A 177 3.28 -7.27 -13.67
C LYS A 177 4.78 -7.38 -13.87
N VAL A 178 5.56 -6.49 -13.26
CA VAL A 178 7.00 -6.34 -13.52
C VAL A 178 7.85 -7.02 -12.46
N SER A 179 7.47 -6.94 -11.18
CA SER A 179 8.31 -7.47 -10.10
C SER A 179 8.16 -8.98 -9.93
N ASN A 180 9.28 -9.65 -9.66
CA ASN A 180 9.33 -11.04 -9.22
C ASN A 180 9.67 -11.15 -7.72
N ARG A 181 10.03 -10.03 -7.09
CA ARG A 181 10.38 -9.95 -5.68
C ARG A 181 9.97 -8.60 -5.11
N ILE A 182 9.38 -8.60 -3.91
CA ILE A 182 8.98 -7.40 -3.20
C ILE A 182 9.85 -7.23 -1.94
N LEU A 183 10.35 -6.02 -1.73
CA LEU A 183 11.07 -5.61 -0.53
C LEU A 183 10.23 -4.61 0.25
N GLU A 184 9.69 -5.03 1.39
CA GLU A 184 8.96 -4.15 2.29
C GLU A 184 9.91 -3.49 3.29
N ILE A 185 9.80 -2.16 3.42
CA ILE A 185 10.48 -1.39 4.47
C ILE A 185 9.43 -0.98 5.51
N SER A 186 9.54 -1.55 6.70
CA SER A 186 8.63 -1.28 7.81
C SER A 186 9.41 -1.15 9.12
N HIS A 187 9.17 -0.05 9.85
CA HIS A 187 9.77 0.22 11.17
C HIS A 187 11.30 0.03 11.24
N GLY A 188 12.01 0.48 10.21
CA GLY A 188 13.47 0.38 10.11
C GLY A 188 14.00 -0.98 9.67
N LYS A 189 13.14 -1.98 9.50
CA LYS A 189 13.49 -3.34 9.05
C LYS A 189 13.14 -3.55 7.58
N MET A 190 13.80 -4.53 6.98
CA MET A 190 13.56 -4.96 5.60
C MET A 190 13.03 -6.39 5.57
N TYR A 191 11.89 -6.60 4.90
CA TYR A 191 11.29 -7.91 4.70
C TYR A 191 11.23 -8.21 3.21
N SER A 192 11.80 -9.34 2.81
CA SER A 192 11.87 -9.75 1.41
C SER A 192 10.91 -10.88 1.13
N TYR A 193 10.13 -10.75 0.03
CA TYR A 193 9.15 -11.74 -0.42
C TYR A 193 9.44 -12.10 -1.87
N ASP A 194 9.70 -13.36 -2.14
CA ASP A 194 9.94 -13.88 -3.49
C ASP A 194 8.59 -14.10 -4.20
N SER A 195 7.95 -13.00 -4.56
CA SER A 195 6.59 -12.98 -5.11
C SER A 195 6.30 -11.68 -5.85
N ASN A 196 5.21 -11.66 -6.65
CA ASN A 196 4.59 -10.44 -7.19
C ASN A 196 3.81 -9.70 -6.09
N TYR A 197 3.25 -8.53 -6.43
CA TYR A 197 2.56 -7.68 -5.46
C TYR A 197 1.30 -8.34 -4.86
N SER A 198 0.49 -9.01 -5.67
CA SER A 198 -0.75 -9.67 -5.19
C SER A 198 -0.43 -10.76 -4.15
N ARG A 199 0.53 -11.62 -4.43
CA ARG A 199 0.95 -12.67 -3.50
C ARG A 199 1.69 -12.12 -2.26
N PHE A 200 2.40 -11.00 -2.42
CA PHE A 200 3.01 -10.29 -1.29
C PHE A 200 1.97 -9.89 -0.24
N LEU A 201 0.80 -9.37 -0.64
CA LEU A 201 -0.25 -8.97 0.31
C LEU A 201 -0.71 -10.14 1.19
N GLU A 202 -0.88 -11.34 0.61
CA GLU A 202 -1.22 -12.54 1.36
C GLU A 202 -0.11 -12.93 2.34
N LEU A 203 1.14 -12.98 1.87
CA LEU A 203 2.29 -13.33 2.71
C LEU A 203 2.54 -12.29 3.82
N LYS A 204 2.29 -11.00 3.55
CA LYS A 204 2.35 -9.95 4.57
C LYS A 204 1.29 -10.19 5.64
N ALA A 205 0.04 -10.46 5.27
CA ALA A 205 -1.04 -10.73 6.22
C ALA A 205 -0.73 -11.98 7.07
N GLU A 206 -0.25 -13.06 6.46
CA GLU A 206 0.19 -14.27 7.19
C GLU A 206 1.32 -13.96 8.21
N ARG A 207 2.33 -13.15 7.81
CA ARG A 207 3.41 -12.74 8.71
C ARG A 207 2.89 -11.92 9.89
N GLU A 208 2.06 -10.91 9.63
CA GLU A 208 1.49 -10.04 10.66
C GLU A 208 0.63 -10.84 11.65
N GLU A 209 -0.16 -11.78 11.17
CA GLU A 209 -0.93 -12.69 12.02
C GLU A 209 -0.03 -13.56 12.91
N MET A 210 1.05 -14.13 12.35
CA MET A 210 2.05 -14.89 13.11
C MET A 210 2.76 -14.03 14.16
N GLU A 211 3.14 -12.79 13.81
CA GLU A 211 3.77 -11.85 14.75
C GLU A 211 2.82 -11.48 15.90
N LEU A 212 1.54 -11.23 15.61
CA LEU A 212 0.51 -10.95 16.62
C LEU A 212 0.25 -12.17 17.52
N ALA A 213 0.18 -13.38 16.95
CA ALA A 213 0.03 -14.61 17.73
C ALA A 213 1.23 -14.85 18.64
N SER A 214 2.46 -14.63 18.12
CA SER A 214 3.70 -14.72 18.91
C SER A 214 3.73 -13.71 20.06
N GLU A 215 3.29 -12.47 19.81
CA GLU A 215 3.21 -11.43 20.83
C GLU A 215 2.16 -11.75 21.91
N ARG A 216 0.98 -12.26 21.53
CA ARG A 216 -0.02 -12.73 22.50
C ARG A 216 0.56 -13.84 23.37
N LYS A 217 1.28 -14.81 22.79
CA LYS A 217 1.98 -15.86 23.52
C LYS A 217 3.05 -15.27 24.47
N ARG A 218 3.87 -14.32 24.01
CA ARG A 218 4.86 -13.63 24.83
C ARG A 218 4.24 -12.91 26.01
N GLN A 219 3.17 -12.14 25.80
CA GLN A 219 2.46 -11.40 26.85
C GLN A 219 1.83 -12.34 27.88
N SER A 220 1.29 -13.45 27.44
CA SER A 220 0.72 -14.49 28.30
C SER A 220 1.80 -15.09 29.24
N ILE A 221 2.95 -15.46 28.65
CA ILE A 221 4.10 -15.97 29.42
C ILE A 221 4.62 -14.89 30.38
N LEU A 222 4.75 -13.64 29.91
CA LEU A 222 5.19 -12.52 30.73
C LEU A 222 4.28 -12.29 31.94
N ARG A 223 2.95 -12.40 31.74
CA ARG A 223 1.96 -12.27 32.83
C ARG A 223 2.18 -13.36 33.88
N MET A 224 2.34 -14.61 33.48
CA MET A 224 2.65 -15.74 34.38
C MET A 224 3.96 -15.53 35.14
N GLU A 225 5.02 -15.12 34.44
CA GLU A 225 6.34 -14.91 35.05
C GLU A 225 6.33 -13.72 36.02
N LEU A 226 5.56 -12.67 35.72
CA LEU A 226 5.37 -11.54 36.64
C LEU A 226 4.58 -11.93 37.89
N GLU A 227 3.55 -12.75 37.78
CA GLU A 227 2.82 -13.25 38.94
C GLU A 227 3.69 -14.16 39.83
N TRP A 228 4.48 -15.04 39.20
CA TRP A 228 5.46 -15.84 39.91
C TRP A 228 6.48 -14.96 40.64
N ALA A 229 7.02 -13.91 40.01
CA ALA A 229 7.97 -12.99 40.63
C ALA A 229 7.33 -12.22 41.81
N LYS A 230 6.04 -11.80 41.73
CA LYS A 230 5.29 -11.11 42.79
C LYS A 230 5.08 -11.98 44.06
N ARG A 231 5.02 -13.31 43.92
CA ARG A 231 4.87 -14.25 45.05
C ARG A 231 6.11 -14.34 45.95
N GLY A 232 7.11 -13.49 45.76
CA GLY A 232 8.22 -13.29 46.71
C GLY A 232 9.33 -14.35 46.63
N CYS A 233 9.71 -14.74 45.43
CA CYS A 233 10.80 -15.68 45.18
C CYS A 233 12.13 -15.13 45.72
N ARG A 234 12.65 -15.73 46.79
CA ARG A 234 13.99 -15.42 47.31
C ARG A 234 15.04 -16.00 46.37
N ALA A 235 15.80 -15.15 45.67
CA ALA A 235 16.80 -15.50 44.65
C ALA A 235 18.01 -16.26 45.23
N ARG A 236 17.82 -17.40 45.89
CA ARG A 236 18.88 -18.21 46.49
C ARG A 236 19.36 -19.40 45.65
N SER A 237 18.68 -19.74 44.53
CA SER A 237 19.10 -20.83 43.67
C SER A 237 19.48 -20.34 42.28
N THR A 238 20.43 -21.01 41.61
CA THR A 238 20.87 -20.73 40.26
C THR A 238 19.70 -20.77 39.24
N LYS A 239 18.73 -21.68 39.45
CA LYS A 239 17.53 -21.82 38.63
C LYS A 239 16.59 -20.59 38.70
N GLN A 240 16.45 -20.01 39.89
CA GLN A 240 15.64 -18.80 40.08
C GLN A 240 16.30 -17.58 39.45
N ARG A 241 17.63 -17.49 39.43
CA ARG A 241 18.36 -16.43 38.75
C ARG A 241 18.19 -16.49 37.24
N ALA A 242 18.32 -17.68 36.63
CA ALA A 242 18.09 -17.88 35.20
C ALA A 242 16.64 -17.54 34.78
N ARG A 243 15.64 -17.83 35.64
CA ARG A 243 14.24 -17.46 35.40
C ARG A 243 13.99 -15.96 35.46
N LEU A 244 14.64 -15.26 36.39
CA LEU A 244 14.61 -13.79 36.48
C LEU A 244 15.28 -13.14 35.26
N GLU A 245 16.41 -13.69 34.78
CA GLU A 245 17.08 -13.24 33.56
C GLU A 245 16.17 -13.42 32.30
N ARG A 246 15.46 -14.55 32.22
CA ARG A 246 14.44 -14.77 31.16
C ARG A 246 13.29 -13.77 31.28
N LEU A 247 12.81 -13.46 32.48
CA LEU A 247 11.77 -12.46 32.67
C LEU A 247 12.23 -11.07 32.23
N GLU A 248 13.49 -10.69 32.47
CA GLU A 248 14.04 -9.43 31.97
C GLU A 248 14.10 -9.39 30.41
N VAL A 249 14.49 -10.48 29.79
CA VAL A 249 14.47 -10.60 28.32
C VAL A 249 13.04 -10.48 27.79
N LEU A 250 12.06 -11.17 28.43
CA LEU A 250 10.64 -11.06 28.05
C LEU A 250 10.05 -9.65 28.23
N LYS A 251 10.49 -8.92 29.27
CA LYS A 251 10.08 -7.52 29.50
C LYS A 251 10.64 -6.56 28.46
N ASN A 252 11.88 -6.79 28.04
CA ASN A 252 12.59 -5.93 27.11
C ASN A 252 12.22 -6.20 25.63
N GLY A 253 11.45 -7.25 25.36
CA GLY A 253 10.90 -7.50 24.03
C GLY A 253 9.92 -6.39 23.63
N THR A 254 10.12 -5.78 22.47
CA THR A 254 9.21 -4.80 21.87
C THR A 254 8.03 -5.52 21.22
N ALA A 255 6.81 -5.04 21.49
CA ALA A 255 5.63 -5.51 20.78
C ALA A 255 5.72 -5.14 19.31
N PRO A 256 5.28 -6.00 18.37
CA PRO A 256 5.14 -5.61 16.98
C PRO A 256 4.17 -4.42 16.90
N THR A 257 4.57 -3.39 16.18
CA THR A 257 3.70 -2.26 15.86
C THR A 257 2.81 -2.72 14.73
N ALA A 258 1.57 -3.07 15.03
CA ALA A 258 0.59 -3.37 13.99
C ALA A 258 0.32 -2.10 13.18
N ASP A 259 0.39 -2.19 11.85
CA ASP A 259 -0.16 -1.16 10.98
C ASP A 259 -1.66 -1.12 11.24
N ALA A 260 -2.16 0.02 11.74
CA ALA A 260 -3.57 0.16 12.10
C ALA A 260 -4.41 0.07 10.82
N VAL A 261 -5.05 -1.07 10.62
CA VAL A 261 -6.16 -1.18 9.65
C VAL A 261 -7.37 -0.51 10.29
N VAL A 262 -7.79 0.60 9.75
CA VAL A 262 -8.92 1.36 10.30
C VAL A 262 -9.98 1.50 9.23
N GLU A 263 -11.10 0.86 9.43
CA GLU A 263 -12.30 1.04 8.63
C GLU A 263 -12.83 2.47 8.79
N MET A 264 -13.10 3.16 7.69
CA MET A 264 -13.66 4.50 7.67
C MET A 264 -15.07 4.47 7.08
N ASP A 265 -16.05 4.76 7.90
CA ASP A 265 -17.40 5.02 7.44
C ASP A 265 -17.64 6.51 7.24
N ALA A 266 -18.14 6.89 6.07
CA ALA A 266 -18.55 8.26 5.76
C ALA A 266 -20.02 8.49 6.11
N VAL A 267 -20.37 9.72 6.52
CA VAL A 267 -21.72 10.10 6.87
C VAL A 267 -22.50 10.62 5.67
N GLU A 268 -23.74 10.20 5.59
CA GLU A 268 -24.70 10.66 4.60
C GLU A 268 -24.98 12.16 4.76
N THR A 269 -24.48 12.99 3.84
CA THR A 269 -24.86 14.39 3.73
C THR A 269 -26.05 14.53 2.79
N ARG A 270 -27.07 15.32 3.21
CA ARG A 270 -28.31 15.49 2.46
C ARG A 270 -28.03 16.14 1.10
N MET A 271 -28.17 15.37 0.01
CA MET A 271 -28.09 15.84 -1.37
C MET A 271 -29.50 16.11 -1.93
N GLY A 272 -29.74 17.26 -2.53
CA GLY A 272 -30.99 17.65 -3.20
C GLY A 272 -31.27 16.77 -4.45
N LYS A 273 -32.38 17.02 -5.15
CA LYS A 273 -32.73 16.27 -6.37
C LYS A 273 -31.82 16.62 -7.55
N LYS A 274 -31.40 17.88 -7.64
CA LYS A 274 -30.50 18.39 -8.68
C LYS A 274 -29.05 18.14 -8.25
N THR A 275 -28.29 17.50 -9.14
CA THR A 275 -26.88 17.15 -8.92
C THR A 275 -25.98 18.04 -9.79
N ILE A 276 -25.10 17.47 -10.59
CA ILE A 276 -24.26 18.17 -11.57
C ILE A 276 -24.76 17.73 -12.95
N GLU A 277 -25.20 18.69 -13.77
CA GLU A 277 -25.82 18.45 -15.07
C GLU A 277 -25.06 19.22 -16.16
N PHE A 278 -24.58 18.51 -17.17
CA PHE A 278 -23.94 19.08 -18.34
C PHE A 278 -24.94 19.12 -19.49
N HIS A 279 -25.13 20.30 -20.08
CA HIS A 279 -26.06 20.52 -21.20
C HIS A 279 -25.30 21.01 -22.44
N ASN A 280 -25.03 20.11 -23.40
CA ASN A 280 -24.35 20.38 -24.68
C ASN A 280 -23.04 21.17 -24.49
N VAL A 281 -22.24 20.76 -23.52
CA VAL A 281 -21.01 21.47 -23.14
C VAL A 281 -19.90 21.22 -24.16
N SER A 282 -19.30 22.30 -24.64
CA SER A 282 -18.15 22.25 -25.55
C SER A 282 -17.03 23.16 -25.03
N LYS A 283 -15.77 22.70 -25.21
CA LYS A 283 -14.58 23.42 -24.82
C LYS A 283 -13.41 23.16 -25.75
N ALA A 284 -12.74 24.23 -26.18
CA ALA A 284 -11.53 24.18 -26.99
C ALA A 284 -10.47 25.15 -26.45
N PHE A 285 -9.20 24.88 -26.75
CA PHE A 285 -8.09 25.81 -26.54
C PHE A 285 -7.30 25.93 -27.84
N GLY A 286 -7.36 27.10 -28.46
CA GLY A 286 -6.81 27.33 -29.80
C GLY A 286 -7.44 26.36 -30.80
N ASP A 287 -6.63 25.61 -31.54
CA ASP A 287 -7.10 24.64 -32.52
C ASP A 287 -7.48 23.26 -31.94
N LYS A 288 -7.22 23.05 -30.64
CA LYS A 288 -7.48 21.77 -29.97
C LYS A 288 -8.85 21.75 -29.32
N THR A 289 -9.77 20.96 -29.86
CA THR A 289 -11.07 20.68 -29.22
C THR A 289 -10.89 19.63 -28.14
N LEU A 290 -11.23 19.99 -26.89
CA LEU A 290 -11.13 19.08 -25.74
C LEU A 290 -12.42 18.30 -25.51
N MET A 291 -13.57 18.96 -25.71
CA MET A 291 -14.90 18.39 -25.49
C MET A 291 -15.88 19.01 -26.48
N LYS A 292 -16.76 18.21 -27.04
CA LYS A 292 -17.78 18.65 -28.01
C LYS A 292 -19.14 18.07 -27.65
N ASP A 293 -20.12 18.97 -27.54
CA ASP A 293 -21.54 18.66 -27.31
C ASP A 293 -21.79 17.59 -26.24
N PHE A 294 -21.04 17.67 -25.12
CA PHE A 294 -21.14 16.70 -24.04
C PHE A 294 -22.39 16.95 -23.20
N GLU A 295 -23.20 15.92 -23.04
CA GLU A 295 -24.42 15.92 -22.24
C GLU A 295 -24.35 14.78 -21.24
N TYR A 296 -24.49 15.11 -19.93
CA TYR A 296 -24.45 14.11 -18.88
C TYR A 296 -25.05 14.63 -17.57
N ILE A 297 -25.71 13.75 -16.82
CA ILE A 297 -26.23 14.02 -15.48
C ILE A 297 -25.56 13.05 -14.51
N PHE A 298 -24.79 13.58 -13.56
CA PHE A 298 -24.19 12.77 -12.50
C PHE A 298 -25.28 12.31 -11.53
N LEU A 299 -25.37 11.00 -11.32
CA LEU A 299 -26.34 10.43 -10.40
C LEU A 299 -25.81 10.46 -8.97
N ARG A 300 -26.72 10.43 -7.99
CA ARG A 300 -26.32 10.30 -6.58
C ARG A 300 -25.60 8.98 -6.35
N ASN A 301 -24.62 9.00 -5.46
CA ASN A 301 -23.83 7.84 -5.08
C ASN A 301 -23.16 7.17 -6.31
N GLN A 302 -22.77 7.96 -7.27
CA GLN A 302 -22.06 7.50 -8.47
C GLN A 302 -20.59 7.84 -8.35
N SER A 303 -19.72 6.84 -8.64
CA SER A 303 -18.28 7.01 -8.72
C SER A 303 -17.82 6.92 -10.18
N VAL A 304 -17.23 8.01 -10.68
CA VAL A 304 -16.83 8.13 -12.08
C VAL A 304 -15.32 8.34 -12.18
N GLY A 305 -14.66 7.46 -12.93
CA GLY A 305 -13.26 7.59 -13.32
C GLY A 305 -13.11 8.27 -14.69
N ILE A 306 -12.18 9.20 -14.80
CA ILE A 306 -11.87 9.89 -16.05
C ILE A 306 -10.46 9.49 -16.49
N ILE A 307 -10.36 8.93 -17.69
CA ILE A 307 -9.10 8.48 -18.28
C ILE A 307 -8.85 9.11 -19.66
N GLY A 308 -7.61 9.06 -20.10
CA GLY A 308 -7.20 9.57 -21.41
C GLY A 308 -5.73 10.02 -21.41
N SER A 309 -5.21 10.31 -22.60
CA SER A 309 -3.83 10.79 -22.76
C SER A 309 -3.57 12.11 -22.03
N ASN A 310 -2.30 12.40 -21.77
CA ASN A 310 -1.92 13.66 -21.15
C ASN A 310 -2.29 14.85 -22.03
N GLY A 311 -2.91 15.87 -21.42
CA GLY A 311 -3.37 17.07 -22.12
C GLY A 311 -4.64 16.89 -22.98
N CYS A 312 -5.41 15.79 -22.82
CA CYS A 312 -6.69 15.61 -23.54
C CYS A 312 -7.86 16.43 -22.97
N GLY A 313 -7.69 17.04 -21.77
CA GLY A 313 -8.73 17.89 -21.18
C GLY A 313 -9.30 17.39 -19.85
N LYS A 314 -8.74 16.35 -19.21
CA LYS A 314 -9.21 15.77 -17.96
C LYS A 314 -9.35 16.84 -16.84
N SER A 315 -8.24 17.48 -16.45
CA SER A 315 -8.25 18.52 -15.42
C SER A 315 -9.07 19.76 -15.83
N THR A 316 -9.19 20.04 -17.13
CA THR A 316 -10.06 21.12 -17.62
C THR A 316 -11.54 20.82 -17.35
N MET A 317 -11.98 19.57 -17.53
CA MET A 317 -13.34 19.15 -17.18
C MET A 317 -13.59 19.33 -15.66
N LEU A 318 -12.66 18.94 -14.81
CA LEU A 318 -12.77 19.14 -13.38
C LEU A 318 -12.87 20.63 -13.01
N ARG A 319 -12.04 21.48 -13.62
CA ARG A 319 -12.07 22.95 -13.42
C ARG A 319 -13.34 23.61 -13.97
N MET A 320 -13.99 23.02 -14.97
CA MET A 320 -15.28 23.50 -15.41
C MET A 320 -16.39 23.18 -14.38
N ILE A 321 -16.30 22.03 -13.70
CA ILE A 321 -17.23 21.68 -12.63
C ILE A 321 -17.03 22.61 -11.41
N THR A 322 -15.78 22.95 -11.07
CA THR A 322 -15.51 23.88 -9.95
C THR A 322 -15.80 25.34 -10.30
N GLY A 323 -16.08 25.64 -11.59
CA GLY A 323 -16.37 26.99 -12.06
C GLY A 323 -15.13 27.87 -12.30
N GLU A 324 -13.92 27.32 -12.18
CA GLU A 324 -12.67 28.04 -12.47
C GLU A 324 -12.50 28.31 -13.97
N VAL A 325 -13.04 27.43 -14.82
CA VAL A 325 -13.02 27.57 -16.28
C VAL A 325 -14.45 27.53 -16.80
N LEU A 326 -14.82 28.47 -17.65
CA LEU A 326 -16.14 28.48 -18.28
C LEU A 326 -16.14 27.65 -19.58
N PRO A 327 -17.24 26.94 -19.89
CA PRO A 327 -17.42 26.30 -21.19
C PRO A 327 -17.53 27.37 -22.30
N ASP A 328 -17.14 27.01 -23.54
CA ASP A 328 -17.27 27.88 -24.69
C ASP A 328 -18.69 27.84 -25.28
N ALA A 329 -19.38 26.69 -25.14
CA ALA A 329 -20.78 26.51 -25.46
C ALA A 329 -21.44 25.56 -24.46
N GLY A 330 -22.75 25.65 -24.32
CA GLY A 330 -23.53 24.87 -23.35
C GLY A 330 -23.49 25.46 -21.94
N THR A 331 -24.05 24.72 -20.98
CA THR A 331 -24.13 25.14 -19.56
C THR A 331 -23.88 23.96 -18.64
N ILE A 332 -23.26 24.26 -17.50
CA ILE A 332 -23.11 23.29 -16.39
C ILE A 332 -24.00 23.80 -15.24
N GLU A 333 -24.95 23.00 -14.83
CA GLU A 333 -25.84 23.33 -13.75
C GLU A 333 -25.49 22.51 -12.51
N ILE A 334 -25.28 23.20 -11.39
CA ILE A 334 -24.92 22.59 -10.09
C ILE A 334 -26.05 22.85 -9.11
N GLY A 335 -26.51 21.82 -8.43
CA GLY A 335 -27.60 21.93 -7.44
C GLY A 335 -27.17 22.74 -6.21
N ASP A 336 -28.06 23.56 -5.67
CA ASP A 336 -27.79 24.46 -4.52
C ASP A 336 -27.31 23.75 -3.25
N THR A 337 -27.56 22.45 -3.12
CA THR A 337 -27.14 21.63 -1.97
C THR A 337 -25.79 20.94 -2.17
N ILE A 338 -25.19 21.11 -3.34
CA ILE A 338 -23.90 20.51 -3.67
C ILE A 338 -22.78 21.25 -2.94
N ARG A 339 -21.95 20.48 -2.26
CA ARG A 339 -20.70 20.94 -1.62
C ARG A 339 -19.57 20.15 -2.21
N ILE A 340 -18.72 20.83 -2.97
CA ILE A 340 -17.60 20.21 -3.69
C ILE A 340 -16.37 20.25 -2.79
N GLY A 341 -15.75 19.07 -2.56
CA GLY A 341 -14.39 18.92 -2.06
C GLY A 341 -13.48 18.63 -3.26
N TYR A 342 -12.56 19.54 -3.54
CA TYR A 342 -11.66 19.43 -4.70
C TYR A 342 -10.22 19.17 -4.26
N LEU A 343 -9.68 18.02 -4.63
CA LEU A 343 -8.27 17.70 -4.51
C LEU A 343 -7.58 18.06 -5.84
N ALA A 344 -6.90 19.19 -5.86
CA ALA A 344 -6.15 19.62 -7.04
C ALA A 344 -4.84 18.84 -7.21
N GLN A 345 -4.32 18.82 -8.43
CA GLN A 345 -3.03 18.20 -8.74
C GLN A 345 -1.88 18.88 -7.99
N GLU A 346 -1.91 20.22 -7.88
CA GLU A 346 -0.95 21.01 -7.09
C GLU A 346 -1.51 21.24 -5.67
N GLU A 347 -0.64 21.22 -4.68
CA GLU A 347 -1.02 21.49 -3.29
C GLU A 347 -1.25 23.00 -3.10
N PRO A 348 -2.29 23.40 -2.36
CA PRO A 348 -2.46 24.79 -1.97
C PRO A 348 -1.37 25.21 -0.99
N ASP A 349 -1.09 26.51 -0.93
CA ASP A 349 -0.20 27.08 0.08
C ASP A 349 -0.79 26.86 1.48
N MET A 350 -0.18 25.96 2.24
CA MET A 350 -0.52 25.72 3.65
C MET A 350 0.34 26.60 4.56
N ASP A 351 -0.23 27.10 5.67
CA ASP A 351 0.57 27.78 6.68
C ASP A 351 1.59 26.83 7.30
N THR A 352 2.85 26.98 6.90
CA THR A 352 3.94 26.11 7.29
C THR A 352 4.27 26.13 8.78
N ASN A 353 3.84 27.17 9.52
CA ASN A 353 4.07 27.33 10.95
C ASN A 353 2.98 26.65 11.80
N GLN A 354 1.82 26.36 11.21
CA GLN A 354 0.71 25.71 11.89
C GLN A 354 1.04 24.24 12.20
N ARG A 355 0.52 23.71 13.32
CA ARG A 355 0.64 22.29 13.63
C ARG A 355 -0.37 21.49 12.81
N VAL A 356 0.00 20.26 12.49
CA VAL A 356 -0.85 19.33 11.73
C VAL A 356 -2.25 19.20 12.33
N ILE A 357 -2.33 19.01 13.65
CA ILE A 357 -3.63 18.85 14.36
C ILE A 357 -4.49 20.11 14.29
N ASP A 358 -3.86 21.29 14.39
CA ASP A 358 -4.59 22.56 14.39
C ASP A 358 -5.14 22.85 12.99
N TYR A 359 -4.38 22.54 11.93
CA TYR A 359 -4.83 22.66 10.54
C TYR A 359 -6.10 21.84 10.26
N VAL A 360 -6.16 20.60 10.75
CA VAL A 360 -7.35 19.76 10.57
C VAL A 360 -8.51 20.22 11.44
N LYS A 361 -8.26 20.68 12.66
CA LYS A 361 -9.29 21.23 13.56
C LYS A 361 -9.96 22.49 13.02
N ASP A 362 -9.20 23.35 12.31
CA ASP A 362 -9.77 24.56 11.69
C ASP A 362 -10.79 24.23 10.59
N ILE A 363 -10.66 23.04 9.96
CA ILE A 363 -11.60 22.54 8.95
C ILE A 363 -12.76 21.81 9.63
N ALA A 364 -12.44 20.86 10.51
CA ALA A 364 -13.42 20.08 11.26
C ALA A 364 -12.85 19.58 12.58
N GLU A 365 -13.38 20.03 13.71
CA GLU A 365 -12.99 19.50 15.03
C GLU A 365 -13.47 18.07 15.24
N TYR A 366 -14.66 17.76 14.71
CA TYR A 366 -15.28 16.44 14.73
C TYR A 366 -15.90 16.11 13.38
N VAL A 367 -15.64 14.91 12.91
CA VAL A 367 -16.27 14.35 11.71
C VAL A 367 -17.36 13.38 12.16
N GLN A 368 -18.57 13.52 11.59
CA GLN A 368 -19.64 12.57 11.86
C GLN A 368 -19.41 11.31 11.00
N THR A 369 -19.50 10.14 11.61
CA THR A 369 -19.45 8.84 10.96
C THR A 369 -20.68 8.04 11.38
N ARG A 370 -20.96 6.90 10.73
CA ARG A 370 -22.10 6.03 11.11
C ARG A 370 -22.00 5.56 12.55
N ASP A 371 -20.80 5.32 13.03
CA ASP A 371 -20.49 4.83 14.39
C ASP A 371 -20.44 5.94 15.45
N GLY A 372 -20.59 7.21 15.04
CA GLY A 372 -20.58 8.35 15.96
C GLY A 372 -19.68 9.49 15.49
N ARG A 373 -19.20 10.30 16.44
CA ARG A 373 -18.32 11.43 16.16
C ARG A 373 -16.85 11.01 16.37
N ILE A 374 -16.04 11.25 15.36
CA ILE A 374 -14.60 11.00 15.41
C ILE A 374 -13.88 12.35 15.51
N SER A 375 -12.91 12.47 16.42
CA SER A 375 -12.11 13.68 16.59
C SER A 375 -11.08 13.84 15.47
N ALA A 376 -10.60 15.07 15.25
CA ALA A 376 -9.52 15.37 14.30
C ALA A 376 -8.26 14.53 14.57
N SER A 377 -7.92 14.26 15.84
CA SER A 377 -6.78 13.41 16.20
C SER A 377 -6.95 11.97 15.73
N GLN A 378 -8.13 11.38 15.95
CA GLN A 378 -8.43 10.03 15.48
C GLN A 378 -8.45 9.94 13.94
N MET A 379 -8.92 10.99 13.25
CA MET A 379 -8.86 11.04 11.78
C MET A 379 -7.42 11.09 11.28
N LEU A 380 -6.56 11.87 11.94
CA LEU A 380 -5.13 11.91 11.64
C LEU A 380 -4.45 10.55 11.86
N GLU A 381 -4.78 9.85 12.95
CA GLU A 381 -4.27 8.49 13.19
C GLU A 381 -4.68 7.52 12.08
N ARG A 382 -5.94 7.61 11.63
CA ARG A 382 -6.45 6.82 10.49
C ARG A 382 -5.68 7.08 9.20
N PHE A 383 -5.24 8.33 9.00
CA PHE A 383 -4.38 8.72 7.89
C PHE A 383 -2.88 8.57 8.21
N LEU A 384 -2.53 7.67 9.13
CA LEU A 384 -1.15 7.30 9.47
C LEU A 384 -0.29 8.47 10.00
N PHE A 385 -0.90 9.48 10.63
CA PHE A 385 -0.20 10.49 11.40
C PHE A 385 -0.09 10.04 12.85
N THR A 386 1.10 9.63 13.25
CA THR A 386 1.35 9.26 14.65
C THR A 386 1.09 10.43 15.61
N PRO A 387 0.79 10.17 16.90
CA PRO A 387 0.56 11.24 17.87
C PRO A 387 1.66 12.30 17.90
N ASP A 388 2.92 11.91 17.77
CA ASP A 388 4.06 12.83 17.73
C ASP A 388 4.03 13.73 16.48
N MET A 389 3.68 13.16 15.31
CA MET A 389 3.55 13.92 14.06
C MET A 389 2.41 14.93 14.10
N GLN A 390 1.32 14.65 14.81
CA GLN A 390 0.16 15.55 14.89
C GLN A 390 0.50 16.91 15.50
N TYR A 391 1.48 16.96 16.41
CA TYR A 391 1.90 18.20 17.08
C TYR A 391 3.10 18.88 16.41
N THR A 392 3.64 18.32 15.32
CA THR A 392 4.73 18.95 14.58
C THR A 392 4.21 20.05 13.65
N PRO A 393 5.01 21.09 13.36
CA PRO A 393 4.70 22.08 12.33
C PRO A 393 4.66 21.46 10.93
N ILE A 394 3.75 21.93 10.07
CA ILE A 394 3.62 21.46 8.67
C ILE A 394 4.92 21.62 7.89
N SER A 395 5.75 22.62 8.23
CA SER A 395 7.07 22.82 7.60
C SER A 395 8.01 21.61 7.70
N LYS A 396 7.87 20.79 8.75
CA LYS A 396 8.71 19.60 8.99
C LYS A 396 8.22 18.34 8.28
N LEU A 397 7.04 18.39 7.67
CA LEU A 397 6.50 17.27 6.92
C LEU A 397 7.23 17.12 5.56
N SER A 398 7.45 15.87 5.16
CA SER A 398 7.86 15.53 3.79
C SER A 398 6.76 15.86 2.78
N GLY A 399 7.11 15.92 1.49
CA GLY A 399 6.14 16.18 0.42
C GLY A 399 4.97 15.19 0.42
N GLY A 400 5.23 13.89 0.55
CA GLY A 400 4.18 12.88 0.63
C GLY A 400 3.30 13.00 1.88
N GLU A 401 3.87 13.40 3.03
CA GLU A 401 3.10 13.66 4.25
C GLU A 401 2.22 14.91 4.11
N LYS A 402 2.70 15.97 3.44
CA LYS A 402 1.89 17.16 3.11
C LYS A 402 0.74 16.80 2.17
N ARG A 403 1.03 16.01 1.13
CA ARG A 403 0.00 15.53 0.20
C ARG A 403 -1.08 14.74 0.93
N ARG A 404 -0.71 13.87 1.85
CA ARG A 404 -1.61 13.09 2.69
C ARG A 404 -2.45 13.99 3.61
N LEU A 405 -1.86 15.03 4.20
CA LEU A 405 -2.57 16.01 5.01
C LEU A 405 -3.59 16.79 4.18
N TYR A 406 -3.20 17.21 2.98
CA TYR A 406 -4.11 17.90 2.05
C TYR A 406 -5.27 16.99 1.64
N LEU A 407 -5.00 15.72 1.30
CA LEU A 407 -6.03 14.74 1.01
C LEU A 407 -7.02 14.62 2.18
N LEU A 408 -6.52 14.40 3.40
CA LEU A 408 -7.37 14.34 4.60
C LEU A 408 -8.22 15.61 4.74
N SER A 409 -7.67 16.81 4.54
CA SER A 409 -8.38 18.07 4.66
C SER A 409 -9.60 18.16 3.73
N VAL A 410 -9.45 17.64 2.50
CA VAL A 410 -10.57 17.58 1.53
C VAL A 410 -11.64 16.60 1.97
N LEU A 411 -11.25 15.42 2.48
CA LEU A 411 -12.20 14.39 2.92
C LEU A 411 -13.02 14.79 4.14
N VAL A 412 -12.42 15.55 5.08
CA VAL A 412 -13.09 16.00 6.30
C VAL A 412 -13.90 17.30 6.11
N SER A 413 -13.84 17.95 4.94
CA SER A 413 -14.53 19.22 4.66
C SER A 413 -16.06 19.14 4.67
N GLY A 414 -16.64 17.95 4.80
CA GLY A 414 -18.10 17.73 4.78
C GLY A 414 -18.71 17.90 3.38
N ALA A 415 -17.93 17.66 2.34
CA ALA A 415 -18.38 17.65 0.95
C ALA A 415 -19.32 16.46 0.69
N ASN A 416 -20.27 16.64 -0.26
CA ASN A 416 -21.10 15.56 -0.80
C ASN A 416 -20.79 15.25 -2.27
N VAL A 417 -19.86 15.97 -2.85
CA VAL A 417 -19.22 15.68 -4.14
C VAL A 417 -17.71 15.79 -3.93
N LEU A 418 -16.98 14.71 -4.22
CA LEU A 418 -15.53 14.68 -4.18
C LEU A 418 -15.00 14.69 -5.61
N ILE A 419 -14.14 15.64 -5.90
CA ILE A 419 -13.42 15.74 -7.17
C ILE A 419 -11.95 15.53 -6.86
N LEU A 420 -11.36 14.45 -7.44
CA LEU A 420 -10.00 14.04 -7.15
C LEU A 420 -9.16 14.07 -8.44
N ASP A 421 -8.20 15.00 -8.52
CA ASP A 421 -7.28 15.11 -9.66
C ASP A 421 -5.95 14.43 -9.32
N GLU A 422 -5.73 13.22 -9.86
CA GLU A 422 -4.56 12.36 -9.61
C GLU A 422 -4.29 12.13 -8.12
N PRO A 423 -5.24 11.52 -7.37
CA PRO A 423 -5.08 11.32 -5.93
C PRO A 423 -3.96 10.34 -5.57
N SER A 424 -3.58 9.45 -6.48
CA SER A 424 -2.51 8.47 -6.28
C SER A 424 -1.10 9.05 -6.39
N ASN A 425 -0.94 10.23 -7.01
CA ASN A 425 0.38 10.83 -7.18
C ASN A 425 1.00 11.25 -5.85
N ASN A 426 2.23 10.79 -5.59
CA ASN A 426 3.02 11.07 -4.38
C ASN A 426 2.38 10.55 -3.07
N VAL A 427 1.40 9.66 -3.14
CA VAL A 427 0.74 9.05 -1.99
C VAL A 427 1.18 7.59 -1.89
N ASP A 428 1.52 7.13 -0.69
CA ASP A 428 1.94 5.74 -0.48
C ASP A 428 0.76 4.75 -0.50
N ILE A 429 1.07 3.50 -0.78
CA ILE A 429 0.08 2.43 -0.93
C ILE A 429 -0.83 2.29 0.31
N PRO A 430 -0.34 2.30 1.56
CA PRO A 430 -1.21 2.24 2.73
C PRO A 430 -2.20 3.41 2.80
N THR A 431 -1.78 4.63 2.47
CA THR A 431 -2.69 5.79 2.41
C THR A 431 -3.71 5.66 1.29
N LEU A 432 -3.32 5.10 0.13
CA LEU A 432 -4.27 4.82 -0.97
C LEU A 432 -5.32 3.80 -0.54
N THR A 433 -4.95 2.75 0.18
CA THR A 433 -5.91 1.77 0.73
C THR A 433 -6.91 2.45 1.66
N VAL A 434 -6.45 3.31 2.59
CA VAL A 434 -7.35 4.09 3.46
C VAL A 434 -8.29 4.99 2.66
N LEU A 435 -7.78 5.61 1.57
CA LEU A 435 -8.61 6.43 0.68
C LEU A 435 -9.66 5.59 -0.06
N GLU A 436 -9.29 4.43 -0.59
CA GLU A 436 -10.20 3.50 -1.26
C GLU A 436 -11.33 3.05 -0.33
N ASP A 437 -11.01 2.65 0.89
CA ASP A 437 -11.98 2.25 1.90
C ASP A 437 -12.95 3.40 2.23
N PHE A 438 -12.42 4.63 2.37
CA PHE A 438 -13.26 5.81 2.58
C PHE A 438 -14.20 6.07 1.40
N LEU A 439 -13.68 6.03 0.16
CA LEU A 439 -14.47 6.30 -1.04
C LEU A 439 -15.54 5.23 -1.29
N ASN A 440 -15.28 3.97 -0.96
CA ASN A 440 -16.23 2.88 -1.06
C ASN A 440 -17.40 3.00 -0.06
N THR A 441 -17.17 3.66 1.07
CA THR A 441 -18.22 3.93 2.06
C THR A 441 -18.84 5.32 1.90
N PHE A 442 -18.29 6.17 1.03
CA PHE A 442 -18.74 7.54 0.82
C PHE A 442 -20.11 7.60 0.14
N VAL A 443 -21.05 8.26 0.82
CA VAL A 443 -22.41 8.47 0.30
C VAL A 443 -22.47 9.83 -0.39
N GLY A 444 -22.11 9.86 -1.67
CA GLY A 444 -22.04 11.08 -2.46
C GLY A 444 -21.58 10.78 -3.90
N ILE A 445 -21.22 11.82 -4.63
CA ILE A 445 -20.66 11.69 -5.99
C ILE A 445 -19.16 11.75 -5.89
N VAL A 446 -18.47 10.79 -6.51
CA VAL A 446 -17.02 10.78 -6.65
C VAL A 446 -16.67 10.96 -8.13
N ILE A 447 -15.86 11.95 -8.44
CA ILE A 447 -15.32 12.17 -9.79
C ILE A 447 -13.80 12.16 -9.66
N THR A 448 -13.14 11.17 -10.24
CA THR A 448 -11.70 11.05 -10.11
C THR A 448 -11.01 10.97 -11.47
N VAL A 449 -9.92 11.71 -11.62
CA VAL A 449 -8.94 11.51 -12.69
C VAL A 449 -7.81 10.70 -12.09
N SER A 450 -7.51 9.53 -12.64
CA SER A 450 -6.39 8.73 -12.18
C SER A 450 -5.78 7.90 -13.30
N HIS A 451 -4.48 7.68 -13.21
CA HIS A 451 -3.74 6.70 -14.01
C HIS A 451 -3.49 5.39 -13.23
N ASP A 452 -3.83 5.35 -11.94
CA ASP A 452 -3.77 4.14 -11.12
C ASP A 452 -4.94 3.21 -11.46
N ARG A 453 -4.65 2.15 -12.18
CA ARG A 453 -5.62 1.17 -12.68
C ARG A 453 -6.27 0.40 -11.52
N TYR A 454 -5.49 0.07 -10.50
CA TYR A 454 -5.97 -0.64 -9.31
C TYR A 454 -6.95 0.21 -8.50
N PHE A 455 -6.63 1.49 -8.33
CA PHE A 455 -7.51 2.45 -7.70
C PHE A 455 -8.84 2.60 -8.47
N LEU A 456 -8.77 2.69 -9.81
CA LEU A 456 -9.98 2.76 -10.63
C LEU A 456 -10.84 1.50 -10.53
N ASP A 457 -10.24 0.30 -10.52
CA ASP A 457 -11.00 -0.95 -10.36
C ASP A 457 -11.73 -1.03 -9.01
N ASN A 458 -11.12 -0.50 -7.95
CA ASN A 458 -11.69 -0.59 -6.61
C ASN A 458 -12.73 0.49 -6.29
N VAL A 459 -12.68 1.66 -6.93
CA VAL A 459 -13.45 2.85 -6.50
C VAL A 459 -14.54 3.23 -7.47
N VAL A 460 -14.38 2.99 -8.79
CA VAL A 460 -15.30 3.58 -9.77
C VAL A 460 -16.29 2.56 -10.34
N ASP A 461 -17.52 3.04 -10.57
CA ASP A 461 -18.60 2.26 -11.19
C ASP A 461 -18.71 2.53 -12.70
N ARG A 462 -18.05 3.58 -13.17
CA ARG A 462 -18.10 4.02 -14.56
C ARG A 462 -16.83 4.74 -14.97
N ILE A 463 -16.40 4.56 -16.21
CA ILE A 463 -15.23 5.22 -16.80
C ILE A 463 -15.63 6.10 -17.97
N PHE A 464 -15.10 7.33 -18.00
CA PHE A 464 -15.12 8.24 -19.13
C PHE A 464 -13.74 8.28 -19.78
N GLU A 465 -13.67 7.87 -21.04
CA GLU A 465 -12.46 7.95 -21.84
C GLU A 465 -12.51 9.14 -22.78
N PHE A 466 -11.52 10.03 -22.66
CA PHE A 466 -11.26 11.05 -23.69
C PHE A 466 -10.54 10.41 -24.89
N ASP A 467 -11.16 10.43 -26.07
CA ASP A 467 -10.61 9.85 -27.30
C ASP A 467 -9.56 10.74 -28.00
N GLY A 468 -9.31 11.94 -27.46
CA GLY A 468 -8.40 12.94 -28.01
C GLY A 468 -8.97 13.75 -29.19
N ASN A 469 -10.16 13.43 -29.69
CA ASN A 469 -10.84 14.13 -30.79
C ASN A 469 -12.06 14.95 -30.30
N GLY A 470 -12.17 15.15 -29.00
CA GLY A 470 -13.26 15.89 -28.36
C GLY A 470 -14.47 15.05 -27.97
N ASN A 471 -14.46 13.74 -28.14
CA ASN A 471 -15.53 12.89 -27.66
C ASN A 471 -15.16 12.24 -26.32
N LEU A 472 -16.17 12.08 -25.44
CA LEU A 472 -16.09 11.27 -24.24
C LEU A 472 -16.86 9.98 -24.43
N LEU A 473 -16.15 8.87 -24.37
CA LEU A 473 -16.74 7.54 -24.43
C LEU A 473 -17.03 7.05 -23.03
N GLN A 474 -18.20 6.44 -22.82
CA GLN A 474 -18.64 5.94 -21.53
C GLN A 474 -18.56 4.41 -21.49
N TYR A 475 -18.05 3.89 -20.38
CA TYR A 475 -17.95 2.46 -20.10
C TYR A 475 -18.48 2.21 -18.68
N GLU A 476 -19.24 1.14 -18.51
CA GLU A 476 -19.72 0.69 -17.20
C GLU A 476 -18.64 -0.21 -16.55
N GLY A 477 -18.50 -0.09 -15.22
CA GLY A 477 -17.56 -0.86 -14.43
C GLY A 477 -16.21 -0.19 -14.19
N GLY A 478 -15.26 -0.94 -13.65
CA GLY A 478 -13.90 -0.51 -13.35
C GLY A 478 -12.96 -0.48 -14.56
N TYR A 479 -11.66 -0.38 -14.30
CA TYR A 479 -10.65 -0.31 -15.36
C TYR A 479 -10.52 -1.63 -16.13
N THR A 480 -10.66 -2.77 -15.45
CA THR A 480 -10.63 -4.10 -16.09
C THR A 480 -11.81 -4.28 -17.03
N ASP A 481 -13.03 -3.91 -16.61
CA ASP A 481 -14.23 -3.95 -17.45
C ASP A 481 -14.11 -3.03 -18.66
N TYR A 482 -13.51 -1.85 -18.48
CA TYR A 482 -13.20 -0.92 -19.57
C TYR A 482 -12.27 -1.55 -20.61
N LEU A 483 -11.19 -2.22 -20.19
CA LEU A 483 -10.27 -2.88 -21.13
C LEU A 483 -10.98 -3.96 -21.95
N GLU A 484 -11.75 -4.83 -21.31
CA GLU A 484 -12.54 -5.86 -22.00
C GLU A 484 -13.56 -5.25 -22.98
N ALA A 485 -14.26 -4.19 -22.57
CA ALA A 485 -15.23 -3.51 -23.43
C ALA A 485 -14.55 -2.84 -24.63
N LYS A 486 -13.36 -2.28 -24.45
CA LYS A 486 -12.56 -1.68 -25.50
C LYS A 486 -12.05 -2.72 -26.49
N GLU A 487 -11.55 -3.87 -26.02
CA GLU A 487 -11.14 -4.98 -26.88
C GLU A 487 -12.31 -5.52 -27.71
N ARG A 488 -13.50 -5.70 -27.10
CA ARG A 488 -14.70 -6.11 -27.82
C ARG A 488 -15.13 -5.09 -28.88
N ARG A 489 -14.94 -3.79 -28.63
CA ARG A 489 -15.36 -2.71 -29.53
C ARG A 489 -14.39 -2.48 -30.70
N PHE A 490 -13.10 -2.67 -30.48
CA PHE A 490 -12.04 -2.38 -31.45
C PHE A 490 -11.26 -3.63 -31.90
N GLY A 491 -11.34 -4.77 -31.18
CA GLY A 491 -10.70 -6.05 -31.54
C GLY A 491 -11.43 -6.86 -32.62
N GLY A 492 -12.55 -6.40 -33.10
CA GLY A 492 -13.41 -7.12 -34.08
C GLY A 492 -13.00 -7.02 -35.54
N SER A 493 -11.73 -6.77 -35.90
CA SER A 493 -11.31 -6.64 -37.29
C SER A 493 -10.26 -7.65 -37.79
N ALA A 494 -10.04 -8.77 -37.12
CA ALA A 494 -9.16 -9.81 -37.65
C ALA A 494 -9.44 -11.21 -37.10
N GLU A 495 -10.68 -11.77 -37.27
CA GLU A 495 -10.88 -13.23 -37.26
C GLU A 495 -12.39 -13.59 -37.29
N GLU A 496 -13.11 -13.09 -38.32
CA GLU A 496 -14.38 -13.70 -38.74
C GLU A 496 -14.18 -14.42 -40.06
N THR A 497 -13.58 -15.59 -40.05
CA THR A 497 -13.85 -16.66 -41.04
C THR A 497 -13.43 -18.00 -40.45
N ALA A 498 -14.31 -18.67 -39.72
CA ALA A 498 -14.54 -20.11 -39.89
C ALA A 498 -15.54 -20.68 -38.87
N LYS A 499 -16.68 -21.05 -39.46
CA LYS A 499 -17.54 -22.17 -39.03
C LYS A 499 -18.59 -21.96 -37.94
N ALA A 500 -19.74 -21.56 -38.47
CA ALA A 500 -21.04 -21.97 -37.93
C ALA A 500 -21.28 -23.48 -38.12
N ALA A 501 -21.82 -24.15 -37.08
CA ALA A 501 -23.02 -24.99 -37.19
C ALA A 501 -23.26 -25.74 -35.86
N PRO A 502 -24.52 -26.08 -35.58
CA PRO A 502 -25.02 -26.27 -34.23
C PRO A 502 -25.25 -27.73 -33.87
N SER A 503 -25.31 -28.06 -32.60
CA SER A 503 -26.06 -29.24 -32.18
C SER A 503 -26.77 -29.02 -30.85
N LYS A 504 -28.04 -29.31 -30.90
CA LYS A 504 -29.09 -29.30 -29.89
C LYS A 504 -29.00 -30.50 -28.92
N THR A 505 -29.75 -30.29 -27.84
CA THR A 505 -30.50 -31.27 -27.01
C THR A 505 -29.67 -32.04 -25.95
N SER A 506 -30.11 -32.22 -24.77
CA SER A 506 -31.44 -32.23 -24.12
C SER A 506 -31.29 -32.34 -22.59
N ALA A 507 -32.15 -31.67 -21.90
CA ALA A 507 -32.89 -31.98 -20.66
C ALA A 507 -32.56 -33.27 -19.90
N ASP A 508 -32.35 -33.11 -18.59
CA ASP A 508 -33.21 -33.75 -17.59
C ASP A 508 -33.02 -33.15 -16.18
N GLU A 509 -34.06 -32.61 -15.61
CA GLU A 509 -34.35 -32.47 -14.18
C GLU A 509 -35.08 -33.79 -13.73
N PRO A 510 -35.33 -34.12 -12.46
CA PRO A 510 -35.22 -33.35 -11.21
C PRO A 510 -34.78 -34.19 -9.99
N ALA A 511 -34.40 -33.56 -8.89
CA ALA A 511 -34.76 -34.08 -7.57
C ALA A 511 -34.70 -33.00 -6.47
N LYS A 512 -35.85 -32.73 -5.93
CA LYS A 512 -36.15 -31.91 -4.74
C LYS A 512 -35.48 -32.47 -3.49
N SER A 513 -34.89 -31.60 -2.69
CA SER A 513 -34.88 -31.80 -1.25
C SER A 513 -35.05 -30.45 -0.53
N LYS A 514 -35.98 -30.48 0.40
CA LYS A 514 -36.59 -29.38 1.12
C LYS A 514 -35.71 -28.76 2.18
N ASN A 515 -35.82 -27.44 2.28
CA ASN A 515 -35.92 -26.60 3.49
C ASN A 515 -35.36 -27.13 4.82
N ASN A 516 -34.40 -26.34 5.34
CA ASN A 516 -34.46 -25.90 6.75
C ASN A 516 -33.52 -24.68 6.97
N ASP A 517 -33.88 -23.54 6.41
CA ASP A 517 -33.27 -22.24 6.73
C ASP A 517 -34.21 -21.44 7.63
N TRP A 518 -34.24 -21.76 8.92
CA TRP A 518 -34.97 -20.97 9.93
C TRP A 518 -34.28 -20.92 11.30
N LYS A 519 -32.97 -21.22 11.41
CA LYS A 519 -32.27 -21.16 12.71
C LYS A 519 -30.82 -20.63 12.58
N GLN A 520 -30.60 -19.52 11.94
CA GLN A 520 -29.33 -18.78 12.05
C GLN A 520 -29.65 -17.28 12.12
N ASN A 521 -29.95 -16.81 13.31
CA ASN A 521 -29.70 -15.45 13.79
C ASN A 521 -30.20 -15.33 15.24
N ARG A 522 -29.43 -15.93 16.16
CA ARG A 522 -29.39 -15.47 17.55
C ARG A 522 -27.93 -15.26 17.90
N PRO A 523 -27.52 -14.16 18.53
CA PRO A 523 -26.16 -14.00 19.02
C PRO A 523 -25.92 -15.13 20.05
N THR A 524 -25.07 -16.06 19.70
CA THR A 524 -24.64 -17.14 20.59
C THR A 524 -23.78 -16.50 21.66
N ARG A 525 -24.28 -16.43 22.89
CA ARG A 525 -23.47 -16.09 24.05
C ARG A 525 -22.36 -17.13 24.13
N LEU A 526 -21.11 -16.65 24.03
CA LEU A 526 -19.93 -17.48 24.25
C LEU A 526 -20.00 -18.05 25.67
N LYS A 527 -19.86 -19.34 25.80
CA LYS A 527 -19.76 -20.06 27.06
C LYS A 527 -18.76 -21.20 26.88
N PHE A 528 -17.99 -21.47 27.92
CA PHE A 528 -17.17 -22.67 27.93
C PHE A 528 -18.03 -23.91 27.68
N THR A 529 -17.54 -24.82 26.87
CA THR A 529 -18.05 -26.19 26.88
C THR A 529 -17.62 -26.87 28.18
N PHE A 530 -18.36 -27.88 28.62
CA PHE A 530 -18.03 -28.63 29.86
C PHE A 530 -16.61 -29.22 29.83
N LYS A 531 -16.11 -29.56 28.65
CA LYS A 531 -14.75 -30.05 28.43
C LYS A 531 -13.70 -28.96 28.59
N GLU A 532 -13.95 -27.80 28.02
CA GLU A 532 -13.04 -26.64 28.10
C GLU A 532 -12.97 -26.08 29.52
N GLN A 533 -14.07 -26.05 30.24
CA GLN A 533 -14.08 -25.60 31.63
C GLN A 533 -13.23 -26.49 32.53
N ARG A 534 -13.34 -27.83 32.34
CA ARG A 534 -12.54 -28.79 33.09
C ARG A 534 -11.05 -28.74 32.71
N GLU A 535 -10.74 -28.55 31.42
CA GLU A 535 -9.37 -28.32 30.96
C GLU A 535 -8.78 -27.04 31.54
N TYR A 536 -9.55 -25.95 31.58
CA TYR A 536 -9.11 -24.67 32.16
C TYR A 536 -8.76 -24.79 33.65
N GLU A 537 -9.47 -25.61 34.41
CA GLU A 537 -9.20 -25.84 35.83
C GLU A 537 -7.94 -26.70 36.09
N THR A 538 -7.53 -27.54 35.15
CA THR A 538 -6.42 -28.51 35.36
C THR A 538 -5.16 -28.19 34.55
N ILE A 539 -5.24 -27.31 33.57
CA ILE A 539 -4.15 -27.09 32.61
C ILE A 539 -2.89 -26.46 33.26
N ASP A 540 -3.06 -25.66 34.30
CA ASP A 540 -1.95 -25.07 35.08
C ASP A 540 -1.15 -26.15 35.80
N ASP A 541 -1.84 -27.13 36.39
CA ASP A 541 -1.21 -28.27 37.06
C ASP A 541 -0.51 -29.21 36.05
N ASP A 542 -1.11 -29.43 34.89
CA ASP A 542 -0.50 -30.22 33.81
C ASP A 542 0.79 -29.58 33.28
N ILE A 543 0.80 -28.27 33.08
CA ILE A 543 1.99 -27.51 32.66
C ILE A 543 3.08 -27.62 33.71
N ALA A 544 2.75 -27.44 34.99
CA ALA A 544 3.70 -27.55 36.09
C ALA A 544 4.36 -28.94 36.17
N VAL A 545 3.60 -30.01 35.96
CA VAL A 545 4.11 -31.41 35.93
C VAL A 545 5.09 -31.62 34.77
N LEU A 546 4.79 -31.09 33.58
CA LEU A 546 5.67 -31.19 32.41
C LEU A 546 6.97 -30.40 32.61
N GLU A 547 6.91 -29.20 33.20
CA GLU A 547 8.09 -28.40 33.54
C GLU A 547 8.99 -29.12 34.57
N GLU A 548 8.40 -29.74 35.61
CA GLU A 548 9.14 -30.53 36.60
C GLU A 548 9.82 -31.74 35.95
N LYS A 549 9.14 -32.38 35.00
CA LYS A 549 9.68 -33.52 34.26
C LYS A 549 10.88 -33.08 33.39
N ILE A 550 10.79 -31.96 32.68
CA ILE A 550 11.92 -31.40 31.87
C ILE A 550 13.11 -31.08 32.80
N ALA A 551 12.86 -30.46 33.95
CA ALA A 551 13.91 -30.16 34.91
C ALA A 551 14.59 -31.44 35.45
N SER A 552 13.83 -32.52 35.66
CA SER A 552 14.39 -33.81 36.07
C SER A 552 15.22 -34.47 34.98
N LEU A 553 14.81 -34.36 33.72
CA LEU A 553 15.56 -34.86 32.56
C LEU A 553 16.87 -34.09 32.38
N ASP A 554 16.90 -32.77 32.60
CA ASP A 554 18.13 -31.98 32.57
C ASP A 554 19.12 -32.40 33.66
N ASP A 555 18.65 -32.66 34.89
CA ASP A 555 19.48 -33.19 35.96
C ASP A 555 20.03 -34.59 35.64
N GLN A 556 19.27 -35.43 34.97
CA GLN A 556 19.72 -36.76 34.52
C GLN A 556 20.73 -36.68 33.38
N MET A 557 20.57 -35.74 32.44
CA MET A 557 21.51 -35.50 31.34
C MET A 557 22.86 -35.00 31.90
N LEU A 558 22.85 -34.12 32.88
CA LEU A 558 24.08 -33.68 33.56
C LEU A 558 24.82 -34.82 34.29
N LYS A 559 24.08 -35.74 34.92
CA LYS A 559 24.66 -36.92 35.61
C LYS A 559 25.18 -37.98 34.63
N ASN A 560 24.68 -38.06 33.41
CA ASN A 560 25.06 -39.05 32.41
C ASN A 560 25.84 -38.44 31.24
N ALA A 561 26.47 -37.27 31.39
CA ALA A 561 27.17 -36.51 30.36
C ALA A 561 28.30 -37.29 29.64
N THR A 562 28.81 -38.37 30.24
CA THR A 562 29.86 -39.22 29.69
C THR A 562 29.32 -40.45 28.90
N ASN A 563 28.02 -40.72 28.94
CA ASN A 563 27.41 -41.86 28.28
C ASN A 563 26.55 -41.44 27.09
N SER A 564 27.15 -41.48 25.87
CA SER A 564 26.54 -40.96 24.64
C SER A 564 25.20 -41.63 24.26
N ALA A 565 25.05 -42.94 24.50
CA ALA A 565 23.81 -43.67 24.18
C ALA A 565 22.65 -43.25 25.08
N LYS A 566 22.92 -43.12 26.38
CA LYS A 566 21.91 -42.73 27.37
C LYS A 566 21.56 -41.24 27.28
N LEU A 567 22.54 -40.41 26.84
CA LEU A 567 22.32 -38.99 26.57
C LEU A 567 21.37 -38.77 25.37
N ALA A 568 21.51 -39.59 24.31
CA ALA A 568 20.62 -39.54 23.13
C ALA A 568 19.17 -39.94 23.48
N GLU A 569 18.97 -40.95 24.36
CA GLU A 569 17.64 -41.33 24.84
C GLU A 569 16.99 -40.22 25.67
N LEU A 570 17.75 -39.61 26.59
CA LEU A 570 17.29 -38.51 27.44
C LEU A 570 16.96 -37.25 26.62
N MET A 571 17.75 -36.96 25.57
CA MET A 571 17.48 -35.86 24.63
C MET A 571 16.18 -36.09 23.87
N ALA A 572 15.92 -37.30 23.36
CA ALA A 572 14.67 -37.63 22.65
C ALA A 572 13.44 -37.61 23.59
N GLU A 573 13.61 -37.97 24.88
CA GLU A 573 12.54 -37.87 25.87
C GLU A 573 12.30 -36.40 26.28
N LYS A 574 13.34 -35.58 26.35
CA LYS A 574 13.23 -34.15 26.60
C LYS A 574 12.50 -33.44 25.47
N GLU A 575 12.87 -33.70 24.21
CA GLU A 575 12.20 -33.12 23.03
C GLU A 575 10.71 -33.45 22.97
N LYS A 576 10.32 -34.70 23.30
CA LYS A 576 8.91 -35.08 23.40
C LYS A 576 8.17 -34.37 24.54
N THR A 577 8.82 -34.17 25.68
CA THR A 577 8.20 -33.46 26.81
C THR A 577 8.13 -31.95 26.57
N GLU A 578 9.08 -31.36 25.85
CA GLU A 578 9.05 -29.97 25.41
C GLU A 578 7.92 -29.75 24.39
N ALA A 579 7.75 -30.63 23.41
CA ALA A 579 6.63 -30.58 22.46
C ALA A 579 5.26 -30.71 23.16
N ALA A 580 5.13 -31.60 24.15
CA ALA A 580 3.90 -31.73 24.94
C ALA A 580 3.63 -30.48 25.82
N LEU A 581 4.68 -29.84 26.33
CA LEU A 581 4.57 -28.59 27.07
C LEU A 581 4.11 -27.45 26.14
N GLU A 582 4.63 -27.42 24.93
CA GLU A 582 4.24 -26.41 23.93
C GLU A 582 2.77 -26.54 23.55
N GLU A 583 2.29 -27.77 23.24
CA GLU A 583 0.87 -28.04 22.94
C GLU A 583 -0.06 -27.63 24.09
N LYS A 584 0.33 -27.95 25.35
CA LYS A 584 -0.47 -27.59 26.52
C LYS A 584 -0.46 -26.08 26.77
N THR A 585 0.66 -25.39 26.52
CA THR A 585 0.77 -23.95 26.66
C THR A 585 -0.08 -23.22 25.60
N GLU A 586 -0.11 -23.71 24.37
CA GLU A 586 -0.99 -23.17 23.30
C GLU A 586 -2.47 -23.37 23.67
N ARG A 587 -2.82 -24.53 24.18
CA ARG A 587 -4.19 -24.80 24.64
C ARG A 587 -4.59 -23.93 25.82
N TRP A 588 -3.69 -23.67 26.74
CA TRP A 588 -3.90 -22.76 27.87
C TRP A 588 -4.15 -21.32 27.42
N VAL A 589 -3.37 -20.80 26.45
CA VAL A 589 -3.58 -19.46 25.84
C VAL A 589 -4.97 -19.36 25.25
N TYR A 590 -5.40 -20.35 24.45
CA TYR A 590 -6.74 -20.38 23.87
C TYR A 590 -7.84 -20.33 24.93
N LEU A 591 -7.71 -21.13 26.02
CA LEU A 591 -8.72 -21.18 27.09
C LEU A 591 -8.77 -19.89 27.90
N THR A 592 -7.64 -19.23 28.09
CA THR A 592 -7.56 -17.93 28.79
C THR A 592 -8.18 -16.80 27.96
N ASP A 593 -7.91 -16.74 26.65
CA ASP A 593 -8.55 -15.78 25.74
C ASP A 593 -10.07 -15.98 25.70
N LEU A 594 -10.52 -17.22 25.68
CA LEU A 594 -11.95 -17.55 25.72
C LEU A 594 -12.60 -17.11 27.03
N ALA A 595 -11.90 -17.26 28.17
CA ALA A 595 -12.35 -16.80 29.49
C ALA A 595 -12.52 -15.27 29.53
N GLU A 596 -11.52 -14.54 29.01
CA GLU A 596 -11.57 -13.07 28.93
C GLU A 596 -12.72 -12.58 28.04
N GLN A 597 -12.98 -13.23 26.90
CA GLN A 597 -14.11 -12.91 26.02
C GLN A 597 -15.47 -13.17 26.71
N ILE A 598 -15.59 -14.26 27.49
CA ILE A 598 -16.81 -14.58 28.24
C ILE A 598 -17.02 -13.55 29.36
N GLU A 599 -15.97 -13.14 30.06
CA GLU A 599 -16.04 -12.10 31.10
C GLU A 599 -16.40 -10.73 30.51
N ALA A 600 -15.82 -10.35 29.38
CA ALA A 600 -16.14 -9.11 28.68
C ALA A 600 -17.60 -9.06 28.18
N GLN A 601 -18.17 -10.21 27.77
CA GLN A 601 -19.59 -10.32 27.44
C GLN A 601 -20.54 -10.23 28.65
N ASN A 602 -20.09 -10.66 29.82
CA ASN A 602 -20.90 -10.64 31.05
C ASN A 602 -20.88 -9.27 31.73
N GLN A 603 -19.93 -8.38 31.37
CA GLN A 603 -19.84 -6.99 31.88
C GLN A 603 -20.58 -5.97 30.99
N LYS A 604 -21.05 -6.35 29.80
CA LYS A 604 -21.93 -5.58 28.93
C LYS A 604 -23.38 -6.03 29.11
#